data_f243cfd6d589f19fa6d3bc64ebfc14ba
#
_entry.id   f243cfd6d589f19fa6d3bc64ebfc14ba
#
_cell.length_a   1.000
_cell.length_b   1.000
_cell.length_c   1.000
_cell.angle_alpha   90.00
_cell.angle_beta   90.00
_cell.angle_gamma   90.00
#
_symmetry.space_group_name_H-M   'P 1'
#
loop_
_entity.id
_entity.type
_entity.pdbx_description
1 polymer ?
#
loop_
_entity_poly.entity_id
_entity_poly.type
_entity_poly.pdbx_seq_one_letter_code
_entity_poly.pdbx_strand_id
1 'polypeptide(L)' 'MKEWKCVLVGHHENVGKVIEKWEEAGWRFHTYACAGNAAMALGTNHYLLFEKGE' A
#
# COMPACT_ATOMS: atom_id res chain seq x y z
N MET A 1 13.05 -16.60 -4.58
CA MET A 1 13.22 -15.18 -4.83
C MET A 1 12.08 -14.37 -4.24
N LYS A 2 12.42 -13.22 -3.74
CA LYS A 2 11.41 -12.35 -3.17
C LYS A 2 10.79 -11.46 -4.23
N GLU A 3 9.49 -11.33 -4.18
CA GLU A 3 8.77 -10.47 -5.12
C GLU A 3 8.26 -9.25 -4.36
N TRP A 4 8.20 -8.15 -5.06
CA TRP A 4 7.76 -6.89 -4.48
C TRP A 4 6.62 -6.32 -5.29
N LYS A 5 5.69 -5.68 -4.59
CA LYS A 5 4.53 -5.06 -5.25
C LYS A 5 4.21 -3.75 -4.57
N CYS A 6 4.13 -2.70 -5.36
CA CYS A 6 3.75 -1.39 -4.85
C CYS A 6 2.32 -1.11 -5.29
N VAL A 7 1.46 -0.82 -4.32
CA VAL A 7 0.05 -0.60 -4.57
C VAL A 7 -0.31 0.83 -4.20
N LEU A 8 -1.02 1.49 -5.07
CA LEU A 8 -1.45 2.86 -4.84
C LEU A 8 -2.89 2.85 -4.36
N VAL A 9 -3.12 3.52 -3.24
CA VAL A 9 -4.46 3.64 -2.67
C VAL A 9 -4.77 5.11 -2.49
N GLY A 10 -5.92 5.54 -2.99
CA GLY A 10 -6.28 6.95 -2.96
C GLY A 10 -7.01 7.39 -1.71
N HIS A 11 -7.60 6.46 -0.97
CA HIS A 11 -8.36 6.80 0.22
C HIS A 11 -7.83 6.04 1.42
N HIS A 12 -7.63 6.77 2.51
CA HIS A 12 -7.10 6.12 3.71
C HIS A 12 -8.05 5.04 4.24
N GLU A 13 -9.34 5.18 3.97
CA GLU A 13 -10.30 4.17 4.43
C GLU A 13 -10.10 2.84 3.74
N ASN A 14 -9.53 2.86 2.55
CA ASN A 14 -9.33 1.63 1.80
C ASN A 14 -7.99 0.97 2.10
N VAL A 15 -7.11 1.66 2.80
CA VAL A 15 -5.78 1.10 3.06
C VAL A 15 -5.86 -0.22 3.79
N GLY A 16 -6.66 -0.28 4.84
CA GLY A 16 -6.79 -1.52 5.60
C GLY A 16 -7.36 -2.65 4.76
N LYS A 17 -8.36 -2.31 3.94
CA LYS A 17 -8.99 -3.33 3.11
C LYS A 17 -8.02 -3.87 2.07
N VAL A 18 -7.22 -2.99 1.51
CA VAL A 18 -6.24 -3.39 0.51
C VAL A 18 -5.19 -4.29 1.15
N ILE A 19 -4.73 -3.92 2.34
CA ILE A 19 -3.76 -4.74 3.04
C ILE A 19 -4.30 -6.14 3.29
N GLU A 20 -5.54 -6.23 3.76
CA GLU A 20 -6.14 -7.53 4.01
C GLU A 20 -6.23 -8.35 2.73
N LYS A 21 -6.62 -7.69 1.65
CA LYS A 21 -6.79 -8.39 0.38
C LYS A 21 -5.48 -9.00 -0.10
N TRP A 22 -4.40 -8.22 0.01
CA TRP A 22 -3.11 -8.72 -0.44
C TRP A 22 -2.54 -9.77 0.48
N GLU A 23 -2.81 -9.66 1.79
CA GLU A 23 -2.36 -10.68 2.72
C GLU A 23 -3.05 -12.01 2.47
N GLU A 24 -4.32 -11.96 2.10
CA GLU A 24 -5.04 -13.17 1.77
C GLU A 24 -4.47 -13.83 0.51
N ALA A 25 -3.87 -13.02 -0.35
CA ALA A 25 -3.25 -13.54 -1.56
C ALA A 25 -1.82 -14.04 -1.33
N GLY A 26 -1.34 -13.98 -0.10
CA GLY A 26 -0.02 -14.48 0.21
C GLY A 26 1.05 -13.43 0.29
N TRP A 27 0.69 -12.18 0.16
CA TRP A 27 1.64 -11.08 0.24
C TRP A 27 1.71 -10.56 1.67
N ARG A 28 2.88 -10.08 2.05
CA ARG A 28 3.05 -9.47 3.36
C ARG A 28 3.26 -7.97 3.19
N PHE A 29 2.61 -7.23 4.05
CA PHE A 29 2.79 -5.78 4.07
C PHE A 29 4.18 -5.46 4.62
N HIS A 30 4.95 -4.74 3.83
CA HIS A 30 6.32 -4.43 4.20
C HIS A 30 6.44 -3.01 4.75
N THR A 31 5.99 -2.02 3.98
CA THR A 31 6.11 -0.66 4.44
C THR A 31 5.02 0.21 3.81
N TYR A 32 4.82 1.35 4.43
CA TYR A 32 3.81 2.29 4.00
C TYR A 32 4.48 3.65 3.79
N ALA A 33 4.12 4.30 2.72
CA ALA A 33 4.59 5.63 2.44
C ALA A 33 3.42 6.48 1.99
N CYS A 34 3.32 7.66 2.53
CA CYS A 34 2.29 8.59 2.14
C CYS A 34 2.94 9.68 1.32
N ALA A 35 2.64 9.67 0.04
CA ALA A 35 3.17 10.68 -0.84
C ALA A 35 2.04 11.60 -1.21
N GLY A 36 2.03 12.74 -0.64
CA GLY A 36 1.03 13.72 -0.95
C GLY A 36 1.62 15.07 -0.73
N ASN A 37 1.29 15.96 -1.60
CA ASN A 37 1.70 17.32 -1.38
C ASN A 37 0.75 17.92 -0.36
N ALA A 38 1.25 18.18 0.80
CA ALA A 38 0.43 18.69 1.88
C ALA A 38 -0.30 19.97 1.47
N ALA A 39 0.30 20.74 0.61
CA ALA A 39 -0.31 22.00 0.21
C ALA A 39 -1.57 21.78 -0.60
N MET A 40 -1.67 20.67 -1.30
CA MET A 40 -2.84 20.43 -2.11
C MET A 40 -3.92 19.71 -1.34
N ALA A 41 -3.56 18.83 -0.49
CA ALA A 41 -4.48 18.16 0.41
C ALA A 41 -5.62 17.41 -0.28
N LEU A 42 -5.64 17.45 -1.59
CA LEU A 42 -6.74 16.85 -2.34
C LEU A 42 -6.34 15.52 -2.85
N GLY A 43 -6.25 14.55 -2.39
CA GLY A 43 -5.84 13.31 -2.98
C GLY A 43 -4.49 12.91 -2.48
N THR A 44 -4.46 12.61 -1.19
CA THR A 44 -3.27 12.03 -0.64
C THR A 44 -3.15 10.62 -1.18
N ASN A 45 -2.01 10.33 -1.77
CA ASN A 45 -1.76 9.00 -2.30
C ASN A 45 -1.03 8.19 -1.25
N HIS A 46 -1.55 6.99 -1.02
CA HIS A 46 -0.96 6.07 -0.06
C HIS A 46 -0.29 4.95 -0.84
N TYR A 47 0.98 4.75 -0.60
CA TYR A 47 1.73 3.71 -1.29
C TYR A 47 2.02 2.59 -0.30
N LEU A 48 1.61 1.40 -0.67
CA LEU A 48 1.79 0.22 0.16
C LEU A 48 2.75 -0.72 -0.54
N LEU A 49 3.81 -1.09 0.12
CA LEU A 49 4.79 -2.00 -0.45
C LEU A 49 4.60 -3.36 0.17
N PHE A 50 4.38 -4.34 -0.67
CA PHE A 50 4.18 -5.71 -0.23
C PHE A 50 5.31 -6.58 -0.72
N GLU A 51 5.57 -7.65 0.02
CA GLU A 51 6.58 -8.61 -0.37
C GLU A 51 6.00 -10.01 -0.32
N LYS A 52 6.53 -10.87 -1.15
CA LYS A 52 6.09 -12.25 -1.21
C LYS A 52 7.29 -13.12 -1.50
N GLY A 53 7.32 -14.28 -0.82
CA GLY A 53 8.42 -15.20 -0.99
C GLY A 53 9.48 -14.95 0.07
N GLU A 54 10.64 -15.47 -0.22
CA GLU A 54 11.71 -15.34 0.78
C GLU A 54 12.60 -14.17 0.46
#